data_67cae8e94d0f12ee22579f9d3beb8708
#
_entry.id   67cae8e94d0f12ee22579f9d3beb8708
#
_cell.length_a   1.000
_cell.length_b   1.000
_cell.length_c   1.000
_cell.angle_alpha   90.00
_cell.angle_beta   90.00
_cell.angle_gamma   90.00
#
_symmetry.space_group_name_H-M   'P 1'
#
loop_
_entity.id
_entity.type
_entity.pdbx_description
1 polymer ?
#
loop_
_entity_poly.entity_id
_entity_poly.type
_entity_poly.pdbx_seq_one_letter_code
_entity_poly.pdbx_strand_id
1 'polypeptide(L)'
;MYRSNGNYEAFARPKKPEGVENKSAYLVGSGLASLSAAAFLMRDGQMKGENIHILEELPIAGGSLDGILNPTRGFIIRGGREMENHFECLWDLFRSVPSLEVEGASVLDEFYWLNKEDPNSSKCRAIENRGQRIPTDGKFTLSDQSSEEMVKLFLTAEEQLQDKKITDVFSKEFFESNFWLYWSSMFAFEKWHSAMEMRRYIMRFIHHIDGLPDLSALKFTKYNQYESLVLPLVNYLKEHGVQFQYDTVVKNILVDRIGDKITAHTLVLEVAGHEEHLSITENELVFVTNGSITESTTYGDNNHPAPVTHELGGSWSLWKNLAAQDPAFGRPEKFCENLPEESWFVSATTTTLDDKVAPYIEKISKRDPYAGKVVTGGIVTVKDSNWMLSYTLNHQPHFKAQPKDQLVVWIYGLLSNKPGNYIKKSITECSGSEIAQEWLYHMGVPVDQIADLANNSCNTVPTYMPYITSYFMARADGDRPLVVPQGSINLAFIGNFSETERDTVFTTEYSVRTAMEAVYTLLNVDRGVPEVFASAYDIRTLLKSTGRLLDGKKLQDIPAPWLVKLLEKRGLKKAEGTMILELLKEADLI
;
A
#
# COMPACT_ATOMS: atom_id res chain seq x y z
N MET A 1 20.00 -3.77 9.41
CA MET A 1 19.65 -2.80 8.32
C MET A 1 20.83 -2.67 7.39
N TYR A 2 20.61 -2.87 6.11
CA TYR A 2 21.62 -2.70 5.08
C TYR A 2 21.56 -1.24 4.56
N ARG A 3 22.60 -0.48 4.74
CA ARG A 3 22.65 0.94 4.31
C ARG A 3 23.64 1.13 3.19
N SER A 4 23.31 2.01 2.25
CA SER A 4 24.30 2.46 1.26
C SER A 4 25.46 3.15 1.96
N ASN A 5 26.67 2.70 1.67
CA ASN A 5 27.90 3.32 2.14
C ASN A 5 28.43 4.40 1.18
N GLY A 6 27.67 4.75 0.14
CA GLY A 6 28.07 5.68 -0.89
C GLY A 6 29.13 5.12 -1.84
N ASN A 7 29.24 3.80 -1.97
CA ASN A 7 30.21 3.15 -2.85
C ASN A 7 29.85 3.36 -4.32
N TYR A 8 30.39 4.41 -4.92
CA TYR A 8 30.23 4.77 -6.33
C TYR A 8 30.58 3.62 -7.29
N GLU A 9 31.65 2.89 -7.01
CA GLU A 9 32.10 1.80 -7.88
C GLU A 9 31.10 0.65 -7.93
N ALA A 10 30.47 0.32 -6.81
CA ALA A 10 29.45 -0.72 -6.74
C ALA A 10 28.19 -0.34 -7.55
N PHE A 11 27.87 0.94 -7.66
CA PHE A 11 26.79 1.41 -8.55
C PHE A 11 27.18 1.34 -10.03
N ALA A 12 28.41 1.71 -10.37
CA ALA A 12 28.87 1.76 -11.74
C ALA A 12 29.18 0.35 -12.30
N ARG A 13 29.81 -0.50 -11.48
CA ARG A 13 30.27 -1.85 -11.86
C ARG A 13 30.18 -2.80 -10.66
N PRO A 14 28.97 -3.26 -10.30
CA PRO A 14 28.78 -4.18 -9.19
C PRO A 14 29.58 -5.47 -9.44
N LYS A 15 30.30 -5.93 -8.43
CA LYS A 15 31.03 -7.19 -8.48
C LYS A 15 30.04 -8.36 -8.49
N LYS A 16 30.36 -9.39 -9.27
CA LYS A 16 29.61 -10.64 -9.20
C LYS A 16 29.80 -11.26 -7.81
N PRO A 17 28.73 -11.60 -7.08
CA PRO A 17 28.84 -12.28 -5.80
C PRO A 17 29.58 -13.61 -5.93
N GLU A 18 30.39 -13.94 -4.91
CA GLU A 18 31.17 -15.17 -4.89
C GLU A 18 30.27 -16.42 -4.90
N GLY A 19 30.53 -17.35 -5.77
CA GLY A 19 29.84 -18.64 -5.85
C GLY A 19 28.43 -18.59 -6.40
N VAL A 20 27.92 -17.43 -6.88
CA VAL A 20 26.56 -17.31 -7.39
C VAL A 20 26.26 -18.21 -8.60
N GLU A 21 27.28 -18.60 -9.35
CA GLU A 21 27.16 -19.56 -10.47
C GLU A 21 26.71 -20.96 -10.02
N ASN A 22 26.93 -21.31 -8.75
CA ASN A 22 26.54 -22.59 -8.16
C ASN A 22 25.25 -22.49 -7.36
N LYS A 23 24.59 -21.31 -7.36
CA LYS A 23 23.36 -21.06 -6.60
C LYS A 23 22.14 -21.06 -7.50
N SER A 24 21.01 -21.42 -6.91
CA SER A 24 19.68 -21.21 -7.46
C SER A 24 18.79 -20.54 -6.43
N ALA A 25 17.61 -20.11 -6.86
CA ALA A 25 16.64 -19.44 -5.98
C ALA A 25 15.22 -19.94 -6.24
N TYR A 26 14.50 -20.16 -5.15
CA TYR A 26 13.08 -20.48 -5.14
C TYR A 26 12.30 -19.33 -4.47
N LEU A 27 11.39 -18.73 -5.20
CA LEU A 27 10.57 -17.62 -4.74
C LEU A 27 9.13 -18.11 -4.58
N VAL A 28 8.61 -18.01 -3.36
CA VAL A 28 7.25 -18.47 -3.03
C VAL A 28 6.26 -17.34 -3.21
N GLY A 29 5.34 -17.54 -4.13
CA GLY A 29 4.42 -16.53 -4.64
C GLY A 29 5.02 -15.70 -5.77
N SER A 30 4.18 -15.04 -6.54
CA SER A 30 4.57 -14.18 -7.66
C SER A 30 4.05 -12.73 -7.53
N GLY A 31 3.87 -12.26 -6.29
CA GLY A 31 3.59 -10.84 -6.02
C GLY A 31 4.78 -9.95 -6.32
N LEU A 32 4.59 -8.63 -6.21
CA LEU A 32 5.62 -7.63 -6.51
C LEU A 32 6.94 -7.90 -5.79
N ALA A 33 6.91 -8.35 -4.53
CA ALA A 33 8.13 -8.65 -3.77
C ALA A 33 8.94 -9.79 -4.42
N SER A 34 8.32 -10.91 -4.76
CA SER A 34 8.99 -12.03 -5.43
C SER A 34 9.48 -11.68 -6.83
N LEU A 35 8.66 -11.00 -7.63
CA LEU A 35 9.07 -10.55 -8.97
C LEU A 35 10.26 -9.59 -8.89
N SER A 36 10.28 -8.70 -7.89
CA SER A 36 11.40 -7.79 -7.64
C SER A 36 12.65 -8.54 -7.20
N ALA A 37 12.51 -9.51 -6.30
CA ALA A 37 13.64 -10.34 -5.86
C ALA A 37 14.26 -11.10 -7.03
N ALA A 38 13.44 -11.68 -7.93
CA ALA A 38 13.92 -12.32 -9.15
C ALA A 38 14.72 -11.36 -10.03
N ALA A 39 14.22 -10.12 -10.21
CA ALA A 39 14.94 -9.11 -10.99
C ALA A 39 16.26 -8.70 -10.33
N PHE A 40 16.31 -8.52 -9.02
CA PHE A 40 17.56 -8.19 -8.32
C PHE A 40 18.55 -9.36 -8.27
N LEU A 41 18.08 -10.60 -8.12
CA LEU A 41 18.92 -11.80 -8.24
C LEU A 41 19.63 -11.85 -9.60
N MET A 42 18.89 -11.57 -10.67
CA MET A 42 19.39 -11.58 -12.04
C MET A 42 20.29 -10.38 -12.34
N ARG A 43 19.81 -9.15 -12.08
CA ARG A 43 20.48 -7.90 -12.45
C ARG A 43 21.67 -7.58 -11.55
N ASP A 44 21.50 -7.66 -10.25
CA ASP A 44 22.48 -7.22 -9.25
C ASP A 44 23.27 -8.41 -8.69
N GLY A 45 22.60 -9.52 -8.42
CA GLY A 45 23.20 -10.79 -8.01
C GLY A 45 23.88 -11.55 -9.15
N GLN A 46 23.62 -11.17 -10.41
CA GLN A 46 24.19 -11.80 -11.60
C GLN A 46 23.96 -13.32 -11.64
N MET A 47 22.87 -13.78 -11.03
CA MET A 47 22.39 -15.15 -11.14
C MET A 47 21.75 -15.37 -12.51
N LYS A 48 21.95 -16.53 -13.11
CA LYS A 48 21.30 -16.86 -14.38
C LYS A 48 19.80 -17.04 -14.17
N GLY A 49 18.98 -16.52 -15.10
CA GLY A 49 17.53 -16.64 -15.02
C GLY A 49 17.03 -18.08 -14.93
N GLU A 50 17.68 -19.01 -15.64
CA GLU A 50 17.36 -20.45 -15.58
C GLU A 50 17.47 -21.08 -14.19
N ASN A 51 18.23 -20.45 -13.27
CA ASN A 51 18.41 -20.87 -11.88
C ASN A 51 17.43 -20.15 -10.92
N ILE A 52 16.51 -19.34 -11.42
CA ILE A 52 15.54 -18.58 -10.62
C ILE A 52 14.14 -19.16 -10.90
N HIS A 53 13.52 -19.70 -9.87
CA HIS A 53 12.23 -20.40 -9.93
C HIS A 53 11.18 -19.67 -9.11
N ILE A 54 10.10 -19.24 -9.74
CA ILE A 54 8.94 -18.62 -9.08
C ILE A 54 7.85 -19.67 -9.00
N LEU A 55 7.41 -19.99 -7.78
CA LEU A 55 6.37 -20.96 -7.46
C LEU A 55 5.09 -20.19 -7.11
N GLU A 56 4.06 -20.32 -7.94
CA GLU A 56 2.81 -19.56 -7.79
C GLU A 56 1.60 -20.52 -7.73
N GLU A 57 0.77 -20.32 -6.72
CA GLU A 57 -0.47 -21.11 -6.53
C GLU A 57 -1.52 -20.83 -7.62
N LEU A 58 -1.59 -19.57 -8.07
CA LEU A 58 -2.57 -19.13 -9.06
C LEU A 58 -2.05 -19.31 -10.51
N PRO A 59 -2.95 -19.38 -11.51
CA PRO A 59 -2.55 -19.43 -12.92
C PRO A 59 -2.03 -18.09 -13.46
N ILE A 60 -1.90 -17.06 -12.63
CA ILE A 60 -1.51 -15.72 -13.00
C ILE A 60 -0.58 -15.12 -11.95
N ALA A 61 0.46 -14.42 -12.38
CA ALA A 61 1.35 -13.65 -11.51
C ALA A 61 0.76 -12.29 -11.11
N GLY A 62 1.31 -11.68 -10.05
CA GLY A 62 1.03 -10.29 -9.67
C GLY A 62 0.56 -10.09 -8.24
N GLY A 63 0.10 -11.15 -7.57
CA GLY A 63 -0.33 -11.09 -6.17
C GLY A 63 -1.45 -10.06 -5.95
N SER A 64 -1.21 -9.07 -5.11
CA SER A 64 -2.20 -8.04 -4.76
C SER A 64 -2.22 -6.82 -5.68
N LEU A 65 -1.37 -6.74 -6.71
CA LEU A 65 -1.41 -5.65 -7.68
C LEU A 65 -2.52 -5.89 -8.69
N ASP A 66 -3.38 -4.88 -8.84
CA ASP A 66 -4.66 -5.04 -9.48
C ASP A 66 -4.71 -4.73 -10.96
N GLY A 67 -5.71 -5.33 -11.57
CA GLY A 67 -6.14 -5.20 -12.93
C GLY A 67 -6.69 -6.52 -13.48
N ILE A 68 -7.82 -7.00 -12.94
CA ILE A 68 -8.44 -8.24 -13.39
C ILE A 68 -9.55 -7.92 -14.39
N LEU A 69 -9.49 -8.53 -15.56
CA LEU A 69 -10.64 -8.66 -16.45
C LEU A 69 -11.22 -10.06 -16.27
N ASN A 70 -12.30 -10.16 -15.50
CA ASN A 70 -13.02 -11.42 -15.33
C ASN A 70 -14.00 -11.64 -16.49
N PRO A 71 -13.95 -12.77 -17.21
CA PRO A 71 -14.78 -12.99 -18.40
C PRO A 71 -16.29 -12.92 -18.16
N THR A 72 -16.75 -13.22 -16.95
CA THR A 72 -18.18 -13.26 -16.60
C THR A 72 -18.65 -12.07 -15.78
N ARG A 73 -17.76 -11.44 -15.02
CA ARG A 73 -18.08 -10.32 -14.11
C ARG A 73 -17.67 -8.95 -14.65
N GLY A 74 -16.66 -8.89 -15.49
CA GLY A 74 -16.12 -7.63 -16.02
C GLY A 74 -14.84 -7.16 -15.29
N PHE A 75 -14.60 -5.86 -15.28
CA PHE A 75 -13.40 -5.27 -14.68
C PHE A 75 -13.47 -5.27 -13.15
N ILE A 76 -12.35 -5.64 -12.52
CA ILE A 76 -12.23 -5.74 -11.06
C ILE A 76 -10.95 -5.03 -10.60
N ILE A 77 -11.11 -4.11 -9.65
CA ILE A 77 -10.05 -3.44 -8.90
C ILE A 77 -10.25 -3.78 -7.41
N ARG A 78 -9.22 -4.33 -6.75
CA ARG A 78 -9.28 -4.70 -5.32
C ARG A 78 -8.72 -3.62 -4.41
N GLY A 79 -8.00 -2.65 -4.94
CA GLY A 79 -7.44 -1.54 -4.16
C GLY A 79 -6.71 -0.52 -5.02
N GLY A 80 -6.58 0.71 -4.51
CA GLY A 80 -5.69 1.72 -5.05
C GLY A 80 -4.24 1.45 -4.64
N ARG A 81 -3.30 1.82 -5.50
CA ARG A 81 -1.86 1.80 -5.21
C ARG A 81 -1.29 3.11 -5.72
N GLU A 82 -1.28 4.08 -4.84
CA GLU A 82 -0.66 5.36 -5.10
C GLU A 82 0.85 5.28 -4.89
N MET A 83 1.58 6.07 -5.63
CA MET A 83 3.03 6.16 -5.58
C MET A 83 3.46 7.60 -5.32
N GLU A 84 4.70 7.80 -4.92
CA GLU A 84 5.26 9.11 -4.67
C GLU A 84 6.75 9.19 -5.12
N ASN A 85 7.38 10.36 -5.02
CA ASN A 85 8.71 10.59 -5.56
C ASN A 85 9.80 9.74 -4.89
N HIS A 86 9.67 9.44 -3.60
CA HIS A 86 10.69 8.79 -2.79
C HIS A 86 10.45 7.28 -2.60
N PHE A 87 10.07 6.63 -3.69
CA PHE A 87 10.02 5.17 -3.79
C PHE A 87 11.27 4.68 -4.53
N GLU A 88 12.46 4.93 -3.93
CA GLU A 88 13.76 4.77 -4.57
C GLU A 88 14.03 3.33 -5.02
N CYS A 89 13.64 2.33 -4.23
CA CYS A 89 13.82 0.92 -4.61
C CYS A 89 12.89 0.55 -5.77
N LEU A 90 11.64 1.05 -5.75
CA LEU A 90 10.69 0.85 -6.84
C LEU A 90 11.21 1.47 -8.14
N TRP A 91 11.68 2.71 -8.07
CA TRP A 91 12.21 3.41 -9.25
C TRP A 91 13.51 2.79 -9.75
N ASP A 92 14.38 2.32 -8.86
CA ASP A 92 15.59 1.58 -9.25
C ASP A 92 15.25 0.28 -10.00
N LEU A 93 14.21 -0.44 -9.59
CA LEU A 93 13.73 -1.61 -10.32
C LEU A 93 13.21 -1.23 -11.71
N PHE A 94 12.25 -0.32 -11.76
CA PHE A 94 11.50 -0.03 -12.99
C PHE A 94 12.27 0.80 -14.03
N ARG A 95 13.42 1.41 -13.69
CA ARG A 95 14.34 1.97 -14.69
C ARG A 95 14.99 0.91 -15.57
N SER A 96 15.00 -0.35 -15.13
CA SER A 96 15.59 -1.48 -15.86
C SER A 96 14.57 -2.31 -16.63
N VAL A 97 13.28 -2.13 -16.37
CA VAL A 97 12.20 -2.90 -16.99
C VAL A 97 11.68 -2.15 -18.21
N PRO A 98 11.71 -2.76 -19.42
CA PRO A 98 11.22 -2.11 -20.63
C PRO A 98 9.71 -1.79 -20.55
N SER A 99 9.32 -0.61 -21.04
CA SER A 99 7.93 -0.23 -21.23
C SER A 99 7.28 -1.09 -22.32
N LEU A 100 6.02 -1.49 -22.12
CA LEU A 100 5.21 -2.15 -23.15
C LEU A 100 4.45 -1.14 -24.03
N GLU A 101 4.49 0.15 -23.67
CA GLU A 101 3.76 1.22 -24.36
C GLU A 101 4.65 2.06 -25.26
N VAL A 102 5.93 2.22 -24.87
CA VAL A 102 6.87 3.12 -25.55
C VAL A 102 8.15 2.37 -25.86
N GLU A 103 8.41 2.15 -27.14
CA GLU A 103 9.63 1.47 -27.59
C GLU A 103 10.89 2.22 -27.16
N GLY A 104 11.86 1.49 -26.62
CA GLY A 104 13.15 2.03 -26.16
C GLY A 104 13.10 2.77 -24.83
N ALA A 105 11.93 2.88 -24.18
CA ALA A 105 11.75 3.47 -22.86
C ALA A 105 11.67 2.40 -21.78
N SER A 106 11.97 2.80 -20.54
CA SER A 106 11.65 2.00 -19.35
C SER A 106 10.25 2.29 -18.82
N VAL A 107 9.73 1.43 -17.95
CA VAL A 107 8.49 1.69 -17.22
C VAL A 107 8.59 2.97 -16.38
N LEU A 108 9.77 3.26 -15.82
CA LEU A 108 10.01 4.51 -15.08
C LEU A 108 9.94 5.73 -15.99
N ASP A 109 10.48 5.68 -17.22
CA ASP A 109 10.40 6.79 -18.18
C ASP A 109 8.95 7.10 -18.54
N GLU A 110 8.16 6.07 -18.86
CA GLU A 110 6.73 6.20 -19.15
C GLU A 110 5.97 6.84 -17.98
N PHE A 111 6.21 6.34 -16.77
CA PHE A 111 5.60 6.86 -15.55
C PHE A 111 5.99 8.33 -15.29
N TYR A 112 7.27 8.68 -15.47
CA TYR A 112 7.77 10.04 -15.32
C TYR A 112 7.10 11.00 -16.30
N TRP A 113 7.03 10.66 -17.58
CA TRP A 113 6.43 11.51 -18.60
C TRP A 113 4.95 11.73 -18.36
N LEU A 114 4.20 10.67 -18.05
CA LEU A 114 2.78 10.78 -17.74
C LEU A 114 2.53 11.76 -16.59
N ASN A 115 3.20 11.59 -15.46
CA ASN A 115 2.98 12.41 -14.26
C ASN A 115 3.55 13.83 -14.38
N LYS A 116 4.44 14.08 -15.33
CA LYS A 116 4.92 15.42 -15.69
C LYS A 116 3.96 16.15 -16.61
N GLU A 117 3.36 15.45 -17.56
CA GLU A 117 2.43 15.99 -18.55
C GLU A 117 1.04 16.23 -17.96
N ASP A 118 0.59 15.35 -17.07
CA ASP A 118 -0.69 15.45 -16.35
C ASP A 118 -0.49 15.27 -14.83
N PRO A 119 0.01 16.33 -14.14
CA PRO A 119 0.25 16.27 -12.71
C PRO A 119 -1.03 16.03 -11.93
N ASN A 120 -0.96 15.12 -10.95
CA ASN A 120 -2.12 14.78 -10.13
C ASN A 120 -2.54 15.91 -9.20
N SER A 121 -3.85 16.08 -9.06
CA SER A 121 -4.47 16.89 -8.00
C SER A 121 -5.94 16.56 -7.86
N SER A 122 -6.46 16.54 -6.63
CA SER A 122 -7.90 16.43 -6.37
C SER A 122 -8.53 17.83 -6.31
N LYS A 123 -9.61 18.03 -7.06
CA LYS A 123 -10.43 19.25 -6.97
C LYS A 123 -11.57 19.11 -5.94
N CYS A 124 -11.82 17.89 -5.47
CA CYS A 124 -12.84 17.60 -4.47
C CYS A 124 -12.42 16.40 -3.61
N ARG A 125 -11.85 16.66 -2.44
CA ARG A 125 -11.37 15.63 -1.53
C ARG A 125 -12.50 14.96 -0.74
N ALA A 126 -13.56 15.71 -0.43
CA ALA A 126 -14.68 15.22 0.35
C ALA A 126 -16.02 15.85 -0.07
N ILE A 127 -17.07 15.06 0.04
CA ILE A 127 -18.46 15.47 -0.20
C ILE A 127 -19.33 15.10 1.01
N GLU A 128 -20.49 15.78 1.14
CA GLU A 128 -21.56 15.48 2.08
C GLU A 128 -22.91 15.86 1.48
N ASN A 129 -24.00 15.59 2.19
CA ASN A 129 -25.34 16.05 1.80
C ASN A 129 -25.67 15.77 0.32
N ARG A 130 -25.42 14.53 -0.15
CA ARG A 130 -25.72 14.11 -1.51
C ARG A 130 -24.95 14.90 -2.58
N GLY A 131 -23.62 14.84 -2.50
CA GLY A 131 -22.72 15.35 -3.52
C GLY A 131 -22.38 16.85 -3.39
N GLN A 132 -22.67 17.45 -2.25
CA GLN A 132 -22.18 18.79 -1.95
C GLN A 132 -20.71 18.73 -1.55
N ARG A 133 -19.89 19.51 -2.21
CA ARG A 133 -18.47 19.62 -1.89
C ARG A 133 -18.29 20.25 -0.51
N ILE A 134 -17.46 19.66 0.31
CA ILE A 134 -17.06 20.25 1.59
C ILE A 134 -15.92 21.22 1.32
N PRO A 135 -16.07 22.52 1.58
CA PRO A 135 -14.99 23.49 1.50
C PRO A 135 -14.10 23.31 2.75
N THR A 136 -13.09 22.49 2.63
CA THR A 136 -12.15 22.24 3.74
C THR A 136 -11.07 23.33 3.84
N ASP A 137 -10.89 24.16 2.81
CA ASP A 137 -9.86 25.21 2.69
C ASP A 137 -8.45 24.69 2.97
N GLY A 138 -8.24 23.37 2.80
CA GLY A 138 -6.99 22.68 3.13
C GLY A 138 -6.71 22.56 4.63
N LYS A 139 -7.67 22.85 5.51
CA LYS A 139 -7.52 22.80 6.96
C LYS A 139 -7.66 21.39 7.51
N PHE A 140 -6.86 21.10 8.52
CA PHE A 140 -6.88 19.84 9.25
C PHE A 140 -7.81 19.81 10.45
N THR A 141 -8.19 20.97 10.95
CA THR A 141 -9.14 21.15 12.09
C THR A 141 -8.77 20.37 13.35
N LEU A 142 -7.46 20.19 13.60
CA LEU A 142 -6.99 19.61 14.84
C LEU A 142 -7.24 20.56 16.02
N SER A 143 -7.78 20.04 17.11
CA SER A 143 -7.83 20.79 18.38
C SER A 143 -6.44 20.94 18.96
N ASP A 144 -6.28 21.84 19.94
CA ASP A 144 -4.98 22.02 20.61
C ASP A 144 -4.55 20.70 21.30
N GLN A 145 -5.49 19.97 21.90
CA GLN A 145 -5.24 18.65 22.48
C GLN A 145 -4.80 17.63 21.43
N SER A 146 -5.50 17.56 20.30
CA SER A 146 -5.16 16.64 19.20
C SER A 146 -3.80 16.94 18.60
N SER A 147 -3.41 18.23 18.52
CA SER A 147 -2.10 18.66 18.06
C SER A 147 -0.99 18.23 19.03
N GLU A 148 -1.24 18.33 20.35
CA GLU A 148 -0.31 17.85 21.38
C GLU A 148 -0.15 16.31 21.32
N GLU A 149 -1.26 15.57 21.13
CA GLU A 149 -1.26 14.13 20.98
C GLU A 149 -0.46 13.68 19.73
N MET A 150 -0.57 14.41 18.61
CA MET A 150 0.22 14.16 17.41
C MET A 150 1.72 14.34 17.66
N VAL A 151 2.11 15.42 18.29
CA VAL A 151 3.53 15.67 18.66
C VAL A 151 4.04 14.58 19.61
N LYS A 152 3.22 14.19 20.59
CA LYS A 152 3.55 13.12 21.52
C LYS A 152 3.76 11.79 20.80
N LEU A 153 2.86 11.41 19.89
CA LEU A 153 3.01 10.18 19.08
C LEU A 153 4.32 10.22 18.28
N PHE A 154 4.61 11.33 17.61
CA PHE A 154 5.82 11.50 16.81
C PHE A 154 7.10 11.30 17.65
N LEU A 155 7.14 11.86 18.86
CA LEU A 155 8.29 11.77 19.77
C LEU A 155 8.36 10.48 20.59
N THR A 156 7.30 9.68 20.63
CA THR A 156 7.28 8.43 21.39
C THR A 156 8.12 7.37 20.66
N ALA A 157 8.96 6.66 21.37
CA ALA A 157 9.74 5.55 20.84
C ALA A 157 8.82 4.37 20.46
N GLU A 158 9.18 3.60 19.44
CA GLU A 158 8.35 2.49 18.94
C GLU A 158 8.09 1.41 19.98
N GLU A 159 9.08 1.13 20.81
CA GLU A 159 8.97 0.13 21.89
C GLU A 159 7.86 0.47 22.89
N GLN A 160 7.52 1.75 23.03
CA GLN A 160 6.43 2.20 23.91
C GLN A 160 5.05 2.13 23.23
N LEU A 161 5.02 1.86 21.93
CA LEU A 161 3.80 1.76 21.13
C LEU A 161 3.42 0.32 20.79
N GLN A 162 4.21 -0.64 21.22
CA GLN A 162 3.93 -2.06 21.00
C GLN A 162 2.57 -2.46 21.57
N ASP A 163 1.80 -3.21 20.80
CA ASP A 163 0.44 -3.67 21.08
C ASP A 163 -0.59 -2.54 21.34
N LYS A 164 -0.21 -1.26 21.19
CA LYS A 164 -1.15 -0.13 21.33
C LYS A 164 -1.95 0.12 20.06
N LYS A 165 -3.22 0.42 20.27
CA LYS A 165 -4.13 0.90 19.23
C LYS A 165 -4.07 2.42 19.10
N ILE A 166 -4.52 2.95 17.97
CA ILE A 166 -4.63 4.40 17.75
C ILE A 166 -5.54 5.05 18.81
N THR A 167 -6.60 4.35 19.26
CA THR A 167 -7.46 4.80 20.36
C THR A 167 -6.78 4.91 21.72
N ASP A 168 -5.61 4.28 21.91
CA ASP A 168 -4.87 4.36 23.17
C ASP A 168 -3.98 5.60 23.24
N VAL A 169 -3.83 6.32 22.12
CA VAL A 169 -2.94 7.47 21.98
C VAL A 169 -3.70 8.76 21.68
N PHE A 170 -4.88 8.68 21.07
CA PHE A 170 -5.69 9.83 20.66
C PHE A 170 -7.02 9.90 21.36
N SER A 171 -7.41 11.12 21.74
CA SER A 171 -8.74 11.45 22.28
C SER A 171 -9.83 11.40 21.20
N LYS A 172 -11.08 11.46 21.65
CA LYS A 172 -12.24 11.47 20.75
C LYS A 172 -12.21 12.62 19.72
N GLU A 173 -11.75 13.80 20.14
CA GLU A 173 -11.68 15.00 19.29
C GLU A 173 -10.80 14.81 18.07
N PHE A 174 -9.72 14.05 18.19
CA PHE A 174 -8.84 13.73 17.06
C PHE A 174 -9.60 13.05 15.91
N PHE A 175 -10.48 12.12 16.25
CA PHE A 175 -11.25 11.36 15.26
C PHE A 175 -12.39 12.15 14.60
N GLU A 176 -12.69 13.36 15.09
CA GLU A 176 -13.66 14.29 14.51
C GLU A 176 -12.98 15.31 13.55
N SER A 177 -11.66 15.33 13.50
CA SER A 177 -10.88 16.26 12.68
C SER A 177 -10.89 15.91 11.18
N ASN A 178 -10.65 16.91 10.33
CA ASN A 178 -10.42 16.69 8.91
C ASN A 178 -9.12 15.92 8.67
N PHE A 179 -8.13 16.05 9.55
CA PHE A 179 -6.90 15.26 9.47
C PHE A 179 -7.22 13.77 9.50
N TRP A 180 -8.00 13.32 10.48
CA TRP A 180 -8.39 11.91 10.56
C TRP A 180 -9.22 11.47 9.35
N LEU A 181 -10.16 12.30 8.89
CA LEU A 181 -10.94 12.01 7.68
C LEU A 181 -10.05 11.76 6.45
N TYR A 182 -9.06 12.62 6.25
CA TYR A 182 -8.13 12.47 5.14
C TYR A 182 -7.20 11.29 5.31
N TRP A 183 -6.67 11.12 6.52
CA TRP A 183 -5.71 10.08 6.87
C TRP A 183 -6.34 8.68 6.77
N SER A 184 -7.48 8.49 7.43
CA SER A 184 -8.17 7.20 7.46
C SER A 184 -8.64 6.76 6.07
N SER A 185 -9.22 7.67 5.30
CA SER A 185 -9.69 7.34 3.95
C SER A 185 -8.54 7.16 2.95
N MET A 186 -7.41 7.86 3.12
CA MET A 186 -6.26 7.72 2.23
C MET A 186 -5.51 6.40 2.43
N PHE A 187 -5.28 6.03 3.69
CA PHE A 187 -4.44 4.89 4.04
C PHE A 187 -5.23 3.68 4.55
N ALA A 188 -6.57 3.75 4.58
CA ALA A 188 -7.44 2.73 5.17
C ALA A 188 -7.13 2.44 6.65
N PHE A 189 -6.67 3.46 7.41
CA PHE A 189 -6.50 3.34 8.85
C PHE A 189 -7.82 3.38 9.58
N GLU A 190 -7.95 2.52 10.59
CA GLU A 190 -9.08 2.48 11.49
C GLU A 190 -8.62 2.63 12.95
N LYS A 191 -9.56 2.96 13.83
CA LYS A 191 -9.27 3.35 15.23
C LYS A 191 -8.57 2.24 16.04
N TRP A 192 -8.85 0.98 15.73
CA TRP A 192 -8.26 -0.20 16.38
C TRP A 192 -6.92 -0.63 15.81
N HIS A 193 -6.46 0.00 14.72
CA HIS A 193 -5.17 -0.29 14.13
C HIS A 193 -4.02 0.16 15.02
N SER A 194 -2.83 -0.30 14.68
CA SER A 194 -1.59 -0.07 15.41
C SER A 194 -1.20 1.41 15.48
N ALA A 195 -0.99 1.93 16.68
CA ALA A 195 -0.41 3.25 16.89
C ALA A 195 1.05 3.32 16.39
N MET A 196 1.79 2.21 16.46
CA MET A 196 3.15 2.11 15.94
C MET A 196 3.18 2.25 14.41
N GLU A 197 2.30 1.53 13.69
CA GLU A 197 2.20 1.66 12.24
C GLU A 197 1.75 3.07 11.83
N MET A 198 0.81 3.67 12.54
CA MET A 198 0.41 5.05 12.29
C MET A 198 1.58 6.02 12.46
N ARG A 199 2.40 5.86 13.51
CA ARG A 199 3.61 6.66 13.71
C ARG A 199 4.61 6.50 12.56
N ARG A 200 4.85 5.25 12.11
CA ARG A 200 5.72 4.97 10.95
C ARG A 200 5.23 5.70 9.70
N TYR A 201 3.93 5.66 9.43
CA TYR A 201 3.32 6.38 8.30
C TYR A 201 3.51 7.90 8.41
N ILE A 202 3.27 8.47 9.60
CA ILE A 202 3.49 9.91 9.82
C ILE A 202 4.96 10.26 9.55
N MET A 203 5.91 9.50 10.09
CA MET A 203 7.34 9.75 9.85
C MET A 203 7.73 9.57 8.38
N ARG A 204 7.17 8.55 7.71
CA ARG A 204 7.48 8.24 6.31
C ARG A 204 6.96 9.30 5.35
N PHE A 205 5.78 9.86 5.62
CA PHE A 205 5.07 10.77 4.72
C PHE A 205 4.92 12.21 5.23
N ILE A 206 5.64 12.60 6.27
CA ILE A 206 5.50 13.94 6.86
C ILE A 206 5.79 15.07 5.85
N HIS A 207 6.66 14.83 4.87
CA HIS A 207 6.93 15.78 3.79
C HIS A 207 5.77 15.97 2.81
N HIS A 208 4.74 15.13 2.88
CA HIS A 208 3.52 15.19 2.07
C HIS A 208 2.29 15.67 2.84
N ILE A 209 2.45 16.10 4.08
CA ILE A 209 1.31 16.62 4.88
C ILE A 209 0.58 17.75 4.14
N ASP A 210 1.30 18.63 3.48
CA ASP A 210 0.71 19.69 2.66
C ASP A 210 -0.22 19.18 1.55
N GLY A 211 0.10 18.02 0.98
CA GLY A 211 -0.63 17.41 -0.13
C GLY A 211 -1.81 16.52 0.27
N LEU A 212 -2.08 16.31 1.57
CA LEU A 212 -3.22 15.47 2.00
C LEU A 212 -4.60 16.05 1.59
N PRO A 213 -4.83 17.37 1.61
CA PRO A 213 -6.12 17.93 1.21
C PRO A 213 -6.40 17.89 -0.29
N ASP A 214 -5.37 17.92 -1.15
CA ASP A 214 -5.51 17.97 -2.61
C ASP A 214 -4.86 16.78 -3.34
N LEU A 215 -4.21 15.88 -2.62
CA LEU A 215 -3.54 14.68 -3.12
C LEU A 215 -2.50 14.96 -4.23
N SER A 216 -1.94 16.17 -4.27
CA SER A 216 -0.98 16.60 -5.31
C SER A 216 0.36 15.84 -5.26
N ALA A 217 0.69 15.25 -4.11
CA ALA A 217 1.88 14.43 -3.94
C ALA A 217 1.79 13.07 -4.64
N LEU A 218 0.58 12.58 -4.90
CA LEU A 218 0.36 11.25 -5.45
C LEU A 218 0.67 11.18 -6.95
N LYS A 219 1.11 10.00 -7.37
CA LYS A 219 1.39 9.65 -8.75
C LYS A 219 0.74 8.33 -9.11
N PHE A 220 0.30 8.23 -10.34
CA PHE A 220 -0.46 7.09 -10.84
C PHE A 220 0.17 6.53 -12.12
N THR A 221 -0.09 5.26 -12.39
CA THR A 221 0.19 4.60 -13.66
C THR A 221 -0.87 4.96 -14.71
N LYS A 222 -0.56 4.76 -15.97
CA LYS A 222 -1.48 5.01 -17.08
C LYS A 222 -2.71 4.10 -17.04
N TYR A 223 -2.46 2.81 -16.84
CA TYR A 223 -3.48 1.78 -16.65
C TYR A 223 -3.41 1.24 -15.21
N ASN A 224 -4.17 0.22 -14.90
CA ASN A 224 -4.05 -0.50 -13.63
C ASN A 224 -2.62 -1.04 -13.41
N GLN A 225 -2.28 -1.38 -12.16
CA GLN A 225 -0.91 -1.79 -11.84
C GLN A 225 -0.52 -3.13 -12.44
N TYR A 226 -1.46 -4.02 -12.70
CA TYR A 226 -1.15 -5.28 -13.37
C TYR A 226 -0.60 -5.02 -14.79
N GLU A 227 -1.31 -4.22 -15.57
CA GLU A 227 -0.91 -3.90 -16.96
C GLU A 227 0.30 -2.97 -17.04
N SER A 228 0.46 -2.07 -16.07
CA SER A 228 1.52 -1.05 -16.08
C SER A 228 2.81 -1.46 -15.39
N LEU A 229 2.77 -2.36 -14.40
CA LEU A 229 3.92 -2.75 -13.59
C LEU A 229 4.19 -4.26 -13.65
N VAL A 230 3.16 -5.09 -13.38
CA VAL A 230 3.35 -6.55 -13.27
C VAL A 230 3.68 -7.16 -14.62
N LEU A 231 2.88 -6.87 -15.63
CA LEU A 231 3.03 -7.49 -16.95
C LEU A 231 4.38 -7.15 -17.62
N PRO A 232 4.85 -5.89 -17.61
CA PRO A 232 6.20 -5.58 -18.09
C PRO A 232 7.30 -6.32 -17.32
N LEU A 233 7.18 -6.40 -16.00
CA LEU A 233 8.18 -7.08 -15.15
C LEU A 233 8.19 -8.60 -15.40
N VAL A 234 7.03 -9.24 -15.51
CA VAL A 234 6.91 -10.68 -15.86
C VAL A 234 7.53 -10.95 -17.22
N ASN A 235 7.25 -10.12 -18.22
CA ASN A 235 7.84 -10.28 -19.56
C ASN A 235 9.36 -10.13 -19.50
N TYR A 236 9.87 -9.10 -18.84
CA TYR A 236 11.30 -8.89 -18.63
C TYR A 236 11.99 -10.10 -18.00
N LEU A 237 11.38 -10.67 -16.95
CA LEU A 237 11.93 -11.85 -16.28
C LEU A 237 11.92 -13.09 -17.19
N LYS A 238 10.84 -13.33 -17.92
CA LYS A 238 10.72 -14.47 -18.86
C LYS A 238 11.71 -14.37 -20.01
N GLU A 239 11.91 -13.19 -20.57
CA GLU A 239 12.89 -12.92 -21.62
C GLU A 239 14.33 -13.21 -21.17
N HIS A 240 14.61 -13.10 -19.87
CA HIS A 240 15.90 -13.42 -19.26
C HIS A 240 15.99 -14.86 -18.72
N GLY A 241 14.98 -15.70 -18.98
CA GLY A 241 15.02 -17.13 -18.68
C GLY A 241 14.52 -17.52 -17.29
N VAL A 242 13.94 -16.59 -16.51
CA VAL A 242 13.33 -16.91 -15.19
C VAL A 242 12.18 -17.91 -15.37
N GLN A 243 12.17 -18.94 -14.54
CA GLN A 243 11.21 -20.04 -14.61
C GLN A 243 9.98 -19.74 -13.76
N PHE A 244 8.80 -19.77 -14.38
CA PHE A 244 7.52 -19.61 -13.68
C PHE A 244 6.81 -20.95 -13.62
N GLN A 245 6.49 -21.41 -12.42
CA GLN A 245 5.73 -22.63 -12.17
C GLN A 245 4.43 -22.23 -11.47
N TYR A 246 3.37 -22.17 -12.27
CA TYR A 246 2.00 -21.90 -11.80
C TYR A 246 1.32 -23.17 -11.27
N ASP A 247 0.15 -23.02 -10.65
CA ASP A 247 -0.64 -24.12 -10.06
C ASP A 247 0.19 -24.97 -9.08
N THR A 248 1.12 -24.31 -8.36
CA THR A 248 2.05 -24.92 -7.42
C THR A 248 1.93 -24.28 -6.06
N VAL A 249 1.41 -25.02 -5.09
CA VAL A 249 1.25 -24.59 -3.70
C VAL A 249 2.46 -25.00 -2.87
N VAL A 250 3.12 -24.07 -2.22
CA VAL A 250 4.15 -24.37 -1.22
C VAL A 250 3.47 -24.56 0.14
N LYS A 251 3.33 -25.80 0.58
CA LYS A 251 2.65 -26.15 1.85
C LYS A 251 3.51 -25.90 3.07
N ASN A 252 4.80 -26.16 2.96
CA ASN A 252 5.76 -25.95 4.06
C ASN A 252 7.18 -25.80 3.51
N ILE A 253 8.04 -25.21 4.34
CA ILE A 253 9.48 -25.18 4.15
C ILE A 253 10.08 -25.72 5.44
N LEU A 254 10.74 -26.87 5.36
CA LEU A 254 11.38 -27.49 6.52
C LEU A 254 12.73 -26.85 6.75
N VAL A 255 13.00 -26.49 8.00
CA VAL A 255 14.21 -25.80 8.41
C VAL A 255 14.89 -26.54 9.56
N ASP A 256 16.21 -26.51 9.57
CA ASP A 256 17.03 -26.92 10.71
C ASP A 256 17.64 -25.70 11.41
N ARG A 257 17.61 -25.70 12.75
CA ARG A 257 18.39 -24.77 13.56
C ARG A 257 19.51 -25.52 14.26
N ILE A 258 20.75 -25.23 13.87
CA ILE A 258 21.97 -25.80 14.46
C ILE A 258 22.78 -24.66 15.07
N GLY A 259 22.75 -24.52 16.39
CA GLY A 259 23.29 -23.34 17.09
C GLY A 259 22.56 -22.07 16.64
N ASP A 260 23.30 -21.10 16.14
CA ASP A 260 22.73 -19.83 15.66
C ASP A 260 22.37 -19.85 14.16
N LYS A 261 22.61 -20.96 13.46
CA LYS A 261 22.35 -21.09 12.02
C LYS A 261 20.98 -21.68 11.75
N ILE A 262 20.22 -21.05 10.85
CA ILE A 262 18.95 -21.51 10.31
C ILE A 262 19.16 -21.85 8.83
N THR A 263 18.82 -23.07 8.44
CA THR A 263 18.95 -23.54 7.05
C THR A 263 17.66 -24.20 6.59
N ALA A 264 17.07 -23.71 5.51
CA ALA A 264 16.00 -24.41 4.81
C ALA A 264 16.58 -25.58 4.00
N HIS A 265 15.97 -26.76 4.13
CA HIS A 265 16.50 -27.99 3.51
C HIS A 265 15.46 -28.75 2.66
N THR A 266 14.16 -28.45 2.77
CA THR A 266 13.13 -29.10 1.97
C THR A 266 11.95 -28.16 1.71
N LEU A 267 11.53 -28.03 0.47
CA LEU A 267 10.25 -27.45 0.12
C LEU A 267 9.22 -28.56 -0.02
N VAL A 268 8.09 -28.44 0.70
CA VAL A 268 6.94 -29.34 0.57
C VAL A 268 5.93 -28.66 -0.34
N LEU A 269 5.75 -29.20 -1.52
CA LEU A 269 4.94 -28.67 -2.60
C LEU A 269 3.67 -29.50 -2.80
N GLU A 270 2.63 -28.88 -3.31
CA GLU A 270 1.48 -29.58 -3.89
C GLU A 270 1.36 -29.14 -5.35
N VAL A 271 1.53 -30.09 -6.26
CA VAL A 271 1.46 -29.88 -7.71
C VAL A 271 0.38 -30.82 -8.27
N ALA A 272 -0.62 -30.27 -8.94
CA ALA A 272 -1.74 -31.04 -9.49
C ALA A 272 -2.41 -31.97 -8.45
N GLY A 273 -2.48 -31.54 -7.18
CA GLY A 273 -3.08 -32.31 -6.08
C GLY A 273 -2.19 -33.42 -5.51
N HIS A 274 -0.94 -33.50 -5.90
CA HIS A 274 0.05 -34.45 -5.38
C HIS A 274 1.12 -33.73 -4.57
N GLU A 275 1.45 -34.29 -3.39
CA GLU A 275 2.52 -33.76 -2.56
C GLU A 275 3.89 -34.19 -3.10
N GLU A 276 4.80 -33.24 -3.25
CA GLU A 276 6.16 -33.42 -3.69
C GLU A 276 7.14 -32.79 -2.69
N HIS A 277 8.28 -33.44 -2.46
CA HIS A 277 9.34 -32.95 -1.59
C HIS A 277 10.56 -32.60 -2.42
N LEU A 278 10.88 -31.32 -2.48
CA LEU A 278 12.08 -30.83 -3.15
C LEU A 278 13.18 -30.61 -2.12
N SER A 279 14.20 -31.47 -2.11
CA SER A 279 15.37 -31.30 -1.26
C SER A 279 16.24 -30.16 -1.78
N ILE A 280 16.67 -29.27 -0.89
CA ILE A 280 17.53 -28.12 -1.17
C ILE A 280 18.71 -28.10 -0.19
N THR A 281 19.73 -27.33 -0.53
CA THR A 281 20.96 -27.15 0.26
C THR A 281 21.18 -25.67 0.57
N GLU A 282 22.29 -25.31 1.20
CA GLU A 282 22.70 -23.91 1.41
C GLU A 282 22.92 -23.12 0.11
N ASN A 283 23.00 -23.80 -1.04
CA ASN A 283 23.15 -23.17 -2.35
C ASN A 283 21.81 -22.76 -2.99
N GLU A 284 20.71 -23.34 -2.52
CA GLU A 284 19.38 -22.96 -2.95
C GLU A 284 18.79 -21.91 -1.99
N LEU A 285 18.65 -20.67 -2.48
CA LEU A 285 18.06 -19.57 -1.72
C LEU A 285 16.53 -19.64 -1.77
N VAL A 286 15.88 -19.40 -0.66
CA VAL A 286 14.42 -19.41 -0.56
C VAL A 286 13.91 -18.04 -0.12
N PHE A 287 13.01 -17.46 -0.90
CA PHE A 287 12.36 -16.18 -0.61
C PHE A 287 10.87 -16.41 -0.42
N VAL A 288 10.36 -16.08 0.75
CA VAL A 288 8.97 -16.35 1.13
C VAL A 288 8.18 -15.06 1.19
N THR A 289 7.12 -14.97 0.40
CA THR A 289 6.07 -14.00 0.64
C THR A 289 5.09 -14.59 1.66
N ASN A 290 5.28 -14.23 2.93
CA ASN A 290 4.47 -14.74 4.04
C ASN A 290 3.24 -13.87 4.25
N GLY A 291 2.05 -14.52 4.32
CA GLY A 291 0.77 -13.83 4.40
C GLY A 291 0.40 -13.08 3.12
N SER A 292 -0.86 -12.84 2.91
CA SER A 292 -1.35 -12.06 1.76
C SER A 292 -2.59 -11.25 2.15
N ILE A 293 -2.60 -9.97 1.77
CA ILE A 293 -3.73 -9.07 2.03
C ILE A 293 -4.94 -9.32 1.10
N THR A 294 -4.72 -9.98 -0.02
CA THR A 294 -5.78 -10.28 -1.00
C THR A 294 -6.11 -11.77 -1.10
N GLU A 295 -5.48 -12.60 -0.26
CA GLU A 295 -5.85 -14.00 -0.17
C GLU A 295 -7.26 -14.15 0.39
N SER A 296 -7.95 -15.22 -0.01
CA SER A 296 -9.34 -15.46 0.35
C SER A 296 -10.33 -14.39 -0.14
N THR A 297 -9.93 -13.59 -1.14
CA THR A 297 -10.84 -12.65 -1.80
C THR A 297 -11.99 -13.40 -2.46
N THR A 298 -13.20 -12.94 -2.21
CA THR A 298 -14.40 -13.41 -2.88
C THR A 298 -15.05 -12.32 -3.71
N TYR A 299 -15.80 -12.73 -4.71
CA TYR A 299 -16.43 -11.82 -5.66
C TYR A 299 -17.93 -12.08 -5.75
N GLY A 300 -18.71 -11.01 -5.68
CA GLY A 300 -20.10 -11.01 -6.06
C GLY A 300 -20.30 -10.67 -7.54
N ASP A 301 -21.48 -10.24 -7.85
CA ASP A 301 -21.86 -9.65 -9.15
C ASP A 301 -22.93 -8.57 -8.95
N ASN A 302 -23.47 -8.04 -10.04
CA ASN A 302 -24.47 -6.98 -9.95
C ASN A 302 -25.70 -7.35 -9.13
N ASN A 303 -26.03 -8.63 -9.03
CA ASN A 303 -27.24 -9.14 -8.37
C ASN A 303 -26.95 -9.87 -7.04
N HIS A 304 -25.71 -10.22 -6.76
CA HIS A 304 -25.34 -11.01 -5.59
C HIS A 304 -24.19 -10.34 -4.82
N PRO A 305 -24.22 -10.38 -3.47
CA PRO A 305 -23.09 -9.94 -2.65
C PRO A 305 -21.89 -10.89 -2.83
N ALA A 306 -20.70 -10.41 -2.46
CA ALA A 306 -19.54 -11.26 -2.33
C ALA A 306 -19.70 -12.18 -1.11
N PRO A 307 -19.48 -13.48 -1.23
CA PRO A 307 -19.55 -14.39 -0.09
C PRO A 307 -18.55 -14.01 1.01
N VAL A 308 -19.00 -13.93 2.24
CA VAL A 308 -18.12 -13.70 3.41
C VAL A 308 -17.43 -15.01 3.78
N THR A 309 -16.11 -14.99 3.89
CA THR A 309 -15.29 -16.14 4.30
C THR A 309 -14.21 -15.69 5.29
N HIS A 310 -13.79 -16.60 6.15
CA HIS A 310 -12.66 -16.43 7.08
C HIS A 310 -11.61 -17.53 6.88
N GLU A 311 -11.67 -18.24 5.75
CA GLU A 311 -10.70 -19.27 5.45
C GLU A 311 -9.33 -18.68 5.23
N LEU A 312 -8.31 -19.33 5.79
CA LEU A 312 -6.92 -19.02 5.53
C LEU A 312 -6.49 -19.69 4.24
N GLY A 313 -5.87 -18.93 3.36
CA GLY A 313 -5.27 -19.46 2.15
C GLY A 313 -3.85 -20.00 2.37
N GLY A 314 -3.17 -20.29 1.27
CA GLY A 314 -1.87 -20.95 1.25
C GLY A 314 -0.76 -20.15 1.92
N SER A 315 -0.71 -18.84 1.71
CA SER A 315 0.37 -18.01 2.27
C SER A 315 0.27 -17.83 3.79
N TRP A 316 -0.94 -17.76 4.35
CA TRP A 316 -1.16 -17.73 5.80
C TRP A 316 -0.85 -19.09 6.42
N SER A 317 -1.28 -20.17 5.77
CA SER A 317 -1.02 -21.54 6.21
C SER A 317 0.47 -21.86 6.21
N LEU A 318 1.18 -21.48 5.16
CA LEU A 318 2.65 -21.59 5.09
C LEU A 318 3.33 -20.82 6.21
N TRP A 319 2.91 -19.55 6.45
CA TRP A 319 3.54 -18.77 7.51
C TRP A 319 3.30 -19.39 8.90
N LYS A 320 2.10 -19.93 9.19
CA LYS A 320 1.84 -20.67 10.41
C LYS A 320 2.73 -21.90 10.56
N ASN A 321 2.92 -22.65 9.49
CA ASN A 321 3.80 -23.82 9.47
C ASN A 321 5.26 -23.45 9.74
N LEU A 322 5.72 -22.35 9.19
CA LEU A 322 7.07 -21.82 9.47
C LEU A 322 7.22 -21.32 10.91
N ALA A 323 6.27 -20.51 11.38
CA ALA A 323 6.29 -19.96 12.75
C ALA A 323 6.24 -21.05 13.84
N ALA A 324 5.63 -22.19 13.54
CA ALA A 324 5.63 -23.35 14.44
C ALA A 324 7.00 -24.03 14.57
N GLN A 325 7.91 -23.83 13.61
CA GLN A 325 9.25 -24.43 13.62
C GLN A 325 10.27 -23.55 14.34
N ASP A 326 10.15 -22.22 14.21
CA ASP A 326 11.12 -21.30 14.81
C ASP A 326 10.46 -19.96 15.18
N PRO A 327 10.66 -19.45 16.42
CA PRO A 327 10.09 -18.18 16.85
C PRO A 327 10.63 -16.96 16.08
N ALA A 328 11.78 -17.08 15.40
CA ALA A 328 12.31 -16.02 14.55
C ALA A 328 11.45 -15.75 13.31
N PHE A 329 10.49 -16.62 13.01
CA PHE A 329 9.59 -16.49 11.88
C PHE A 329 8.28 -15.77 12.20
N GLY A 330 8.20 -15.14 13.38
CA GLY A 330 7.11 -14.25 13.75
C GLY A 330 5.87 -14.96 14.32
N ARG A 331 4.76 -14.21 14.37
CA ARG A 331 3.48 -14.63 14.95
C ARG A 331 2.32 -14.31 14.03
N PRO A 332 2.04 -15.14 13.01
CA PRO A 332 1.00 -14.89 11.99
C PRO A 332 -0.40 -14.72 12.59
N GLU A 333 -0.71 -15.34 13.73
CA GLU A 333 -2.00 -15.21 14.41
C GLU A 333 -2.35 -13.77 14.80
N LYS A 334 -1.36 -12.92 15.02
CA LYS A 334 -1.57 -11.48 15.26
C LYS A 334 -2.22 -10.76 14.08
N PHE A 335 -2.08 -11.27 12.88
CA PHE A 335 -2.50 -10.64 11.63
C PHE A 335 -3.69 -11.32 10.97
N CYS A 336 -3.93 -12.60 11.25
CA CYS A 336 -4.98 -13.39 10.58
C CYS A 336 -6.02 -14.00 11.52
N GLU A 337 -5.89 -13.83 12.84
CA GLU A 337 -6.86 -14.33 13.79
C GLU A 337 -7.49 -13.18 14.60
N ASN A 338 -8.74 -13.39 15.01
CA ASN A 338 -9.48 -12.43 15.86
C ASN A 338 -9.52 -11.01 15.31
N LEU A 339 -9.56 -10.87 13.98
CA LEU A 339 -9.73 -9.57 13.35
C LEU A 339 -11.10 -8.99 13.75
N PRO A 340 -11.18 -7.68 14.08
CA PRO A 340 -12.46 -7.04 14.33
C PRO A 340 -13.38 -7.15 13.12
N GLU A 341 -14.68 -7.31 13.34
CA GLU A 341 -15.68 -7.36 12.25
C GLU A 341 -15.61 -6.12 11.35
N GLU A 342 -15.31 -4.98 11.94
CA GLU A 342 -15.11 -3.71 11.23
C GLU A 342 -13.92 -3.70 10.28
N SER A 343 -12.97 -4.61 10.43
CA SER A 343 -11.81 -4.73 9.53
C SER A 343 -12.14 -5.45 8.21
N TRP A 344 -13.34 -5.98 8.06
CA TRP A 344 -13.79 -6.64 6.85
C TRP A 344 -14.02 -5.63 5.75
N PHE A 345 -13.00 -5.43 4.98
CA PHE A 345 -12.99 -4.43 3.93
C PHE A 345 -13.77 -4.93 2.71
N VAL A 346 -14.78 -4.15 2.32
CA VAL A 346 -15.53 -4.39 1.09
C VAL A 346 -15.27 -3.26 0.13
N SER A 347 -14.85 -3.64 -1.08
CA SER A 347 -14.82 -2.72 -2.21
C SER A 347 -15.75 -3.20 -3.33
N ALA A 348 -15.97 -2.34 -4.29
CA ALA A 348 -16.69 -2.69 -5.50
C ALA A 348 -16.08 -1.96 -6.70
N THR A 349 -16.08 -2.62 -7.84
CA THR A 349 -15.73 -1.99 -9.10
C THR A 349 -17.00 -1.78 -9.91
N THR A 350 -17.31 -0.53 -10.18
CA THR A 350 -18.44 -0.15 -11.03
C THR A 350 -17.93 0.22 -12.43
N THR A 351 -18.38 -0.50 -13.44
CA THR A 351 -18.20 -0.14 -14.85
C THR A 351 -19.46 0.54 -15.34
N THR A 352 -19.38 1.77 -15.87
CA THR A 352 -20.53 2.41 -16.52
C THR A 352 -20.77 1.78 -17.89
N LEU A 353 -22.01 1.56 -18.24
CA LEU A 353 -22.42 0.93 -19.49
C LEU A 353 -22.88 1.97 -20.55
N ASP A 354 -23.10 3.20 -20.10
CA ASP A 354 -23.48 4.35 -20.91
C ASP A 354 -22.98 5.65 -20.23
N ASP A 355 -23.32 6.82 -20.80
CA ASP A 355 -22.86 8.14 -20.36
C ASP A 355 -23.72 8.80 -19.27
N LYS A 356 -24.80 8.14 -18.80
CA LYS A 356 -25.78 8.75 -17.88
C LYS A 356 -25.22 9.05 -16.48
N VAL A 357 -24.21 8.32 -16.04
CA VAL A 357 -23.56 8.54 -14.73
C VAL A 357 -22.46 9.60 -14.81
N ALA A 358 -21.83 9.77 -15.97
CA ALA A 358 -20.72 10.68 -16.17
C ALA A 358 -20.97 12.13 -15.72
N PRO A 359 -22.15 12.76 -15.94
CA PRO A 359 -22.43 14.13 -15.51
C PRO A 359 -22.33 14.32 -13.99
N TYR A 360 -22.67 13.29 -13.19
CA TYR A 360 -22.55 13.34 -11.73
C TYR A 360 -21.09 13.27 -11.28
N ILE A 361 -20.27 12.48 -11.97
CA ILE A 361 -18.83 12.42 -11.74
C ILE A 361 -18.18 13.77 -12.09
N GLU A 362 -18.50 14.32 -13.26
CA GLU A 362 -17.98 15.62 -13.72
C GLU A 362 -18.38 16.76 -12.79
N LYS A 363 -19.62 16.77 -12.31
CA LYS A 363 -20.11 17.77 -11.35
C LYS A 363 -19.25 17.85 -10.09
N ILE A 364 -18.76 16.70 -9.58
CA ILE A 364 -17.94 16.63 -8.37
C ILE A 364 -16.46 16.83 -8.69
N SER A 365 -15.92 16.09 -9.66
CA SER A 365 -14.50 16.15 -10.03
C SER A 365 -14.09 17.45 -10.71
N LYS A 366 -15.05 18.16 -11.35
CA LYS A 366 -14.82 19.34 -12.21
C LYS A 366 -13.90 19.03 -13.39
N ARG A 367 -13.96 17.81 -13.88
CA ARG A 367 -13.18 17.32 -15.01
C ARG A 367 -14.02 16.37 -15.85
N ASP A 368 -13.82 16.41 -17.17
CA ASP A 368 -14.39 15.44 -18.10
C ASP A 368 -13.75 14.06 -17.85
N PRO A 369 -14.53 13.05 -17.46
CA PRO A 369 -13.99 11.73 -17.16
C PRO A 369 -13.51 10.96 -18.39
N TYR A 370 -13.87 11.39 -19.59
CA TYR A 370 -13.43 10.76 -20.84
C TYR A 370 -12.21 11.44 -21.49
N ALA A 371 -11.66 12.48 -20.86
CA ALA A 371 -10.55 13.25 -21.41
C ALA A 371 -9.20 12.52 -21.48
N GLY A 372 -9.09 11.31 -20.95
CA GLY A 372 -7.83 10.56 -20.87
C GLY A 372 -6.82 11.16 -19.89
N LYS A 373 -7.28 12.01 -18.96
CA LYS A 373 -6.49 12.74 -17.96
C LYS A 373 -6.96 12.39 -16.55
N VAL A 374 -6.27 12.95 -15.56
CA VAL A 374 -6.67 12.85 -14.14
C VAL A 374 -8.16 13.22 -13.99
N VAL A 375 -8.94 12.34 -13.37
CA VAL A 375 -10.39 12.55 -13.12
C VAL A 375 -10.61 13.04 -11.69
N THR A 376 -10.60 12.14 -10.69
CA THR A 376 -10.79 12.53 -9.28
C THR A 376 -9.50 13.06 -8.64
N GLY A 377 -8.37 12.64 -9.15
CA GLY A 377 -7.06 12.98 -8.59
C GLY A 377 -6.77 12.26 -7.28
N GLY A 378 -7.31 11.05 -7.14
CA GLY A 378 -7.29 10.23 -5.95
C GLY A 378 -8.69 10.11 -5.33
N ILE A 379 -8.75 9.83 -4.05
CA ILE A 379 -9.96 9.42 -3.33
C ILE A 379 -10.87 10.62 -3.04
N VAL A 380 -12.16 10.47 -3.36
CA VAL A 380 -13.26 11.32 -2.91
C VAL A 380 -13.98 10.60 -1.77
N THR A 381 -13.99 11.17 -0.58
CA THR A 381 -14.61 10.59 0.61
C THR A 381 -15.98 11.20 0.88
N VAL A 382 -16.97 10.38 1.19
CA VAL A 382 -18.30 10.81 1.59
C VAL A 382 -18.35 10.92 3.12
N LYS A 383 -18.27 12.14 3.65
CA LYS A 383 -18.12 12.39 5.09
C LYS A 383 -19.31 11.91 5.94
N ASP A 384 -20.51 12.04 5.41
CA ASP A 384 -21.76 11.64 6.08
C ASP A 384 -22.23 10.22 5.72
N SER A 385 -21.37 9.43 5.04
CA SER A 385 -21.65 8.01 4.79
C SER A 385 -21.46 7.16 6.05
N ASN A 386 -22.46 6.36 6.38
CA ASN A 386 -22.36 5.38 7.45
C ASN A 386 -21.30 4.31 7.18
N TRP A 387 -21.03 3.99 5.91
CA TRP A 387 -19.97 3.07 5.50
C TRP A 387 -18.60 3.74 5.45
N MET A 388 -18.51 5.06 5.65
CA MET A 388 -17.34 5.85 5.30
C MET A 388 -16.92 5.59 3.83
N LEU A 389 -17.95 5.60 2.96
CA LEU A 389 -17.80 5.31 1.53
C LEU A 389 -16.83 6.28 0.89
N SER A 390 -15.91 5.75 0.12
CA SER A 390 -14.99 6.52 -0.70
C SER A 390 -14.94 5.93 -2.11
N TYR A 391 -14.57 6.75 -3.10
CA TYR A 391 -14.43 6.27 -4.46
C TYR A 391 -13.32 7.02 -5.20
N THR A 392 -12.80 6.41 -6.26
CA THR A 392 -11.81 7.03 -7.13
C THR A 392 -12.02 6.62 -8.58
N LEU A 393 -11.73 7.55 -9.48
CA LEU A 393 -11.51 7.29 -10.89
C LEU A 393 -10.10 7.79 -11.22
N ASN A 394 -9.25 6.86 -11.61
CA ASN A 394 -7.93 7.16 -12.15
C ASN A 394 -8.05 7.60 -13.64
N HIS A 395 -6.94 7.66 -14.37
CA HIS A 395 -6.98 7.85 -15.81
C HIS A 395 -7.92 6.84 -16.48
N GLN A 396 -8.67 7.30 -17.48
CA GLN A 396 -9.54 6.43 -18.26
C GLN A 396 -9.05 6.40 -19.74
N PRO A 397 -9.04 5.24 -20.38
CA PRO A 397 -9.40 3.93 -19.85
C PRO A 397 -8.42 3.42 -18.77
N HIS A 398 -8.95 2.77 -17.72
CA HIS A 398 -8.13 2.19 -16.64
C HIS A 398 -7.63 0.77 -16.98
N PHE A 399 -8.27 0.14 -17.96
CA PHE A 399 -7.86 -1.15 -18.55
C PHE A 399 -7.65 -0.98 -20.04
N LYS A 400 -6.63 -1.63 -20.61
CA LYS A 400 -6.38 -1.61 -22.07
C LYS A 400 -7.58 -2.13 -22.88
N ALA A 401 -8.28 -3.12 -22.33
CA ALA A 401 -9.46 -3.71 -22.93
C ALA A 401 -10.76 -2.93 -22.68
N GLN A 402 -10.72 -1.84 -21.91
CA GLN A 402 -11.90 -1.05 -21.57
C GLN A 402 -12.40 -0.26 -22.81
N PRO A 403 -13.70 -0.37 -23.15
CA PRO A 403 -14.31 0.47 -24.16
C PRO A 403 -14.21 1.97 -23.80
N LYS A 404 -14.04 2.81 -24.82
CA LYS A 404 -13.80 4.25 -24.62
C LYS A 404 -15.00 5.02 -24.07
N ASP A 405 -16.20 4.48 -24.22
CA ASP A 405 -17.46 5.01 -23.74
C ASP A 405 -17.84 4.49 -22.34
N GLN A 406 -16.99 3.69 -21.74
CA GLN A 406 -17.14 3.17 -20.39
C GLN A 406 -16.17 3.83 -19.41
N LEU A 407 -16.61 3.99 -18.16
CA LEU A 407 -15.78 4.43 -17.04
C LEU A 407 -15.68 3.31 -16.01
N VAL A 408 -14.52 3.15 -15.41
CA VAL A 408 -14.30 2.20 -14.32
C VAL A 408 -14.03 2.98 -13.03
N VAL A 409 -14.90 2.78 -12.05
CA VAL A 409 -14.89 3.42 -10.75
C VAL A 409 -14.58 2.39 -9.67
N TRP A 410 -13.61 2.66 -8.83
CA TRP A 410 -13.39 1.88 -7.62
C TRP A 410 -14.06 2.54 -6.43
N ILE A 411 -14.90 1.78 -5.72
CA ILE A 411 -15.67 2.20 -4.55
C ILE A 411 -15.25 1.33 -3.37
N TYR A 412 -15.15 1.88 -2.16
CA TYR A 412 -14.94 1.07 -0.96
C TYR A 412 -15.61 1.68 0.26
N GLY A 413 -15.96 0.82 1.22
CA GLY A 413 -16.46 1.19 2.54
C GLY A 413 -15.54 0.67 3.63
N LEU A 414 -15.09 1.56 4.53
CA LEU A 414 -14.25 1.18 5.66
C LEU A 414 -15.05 0.62 6.83
N LEU A 415 -16.26 1.12 7.08
CA LEU A 415 -17.12 0.67 8.19
C LEU A 415 -18.12 -0.38 7.69
N SER A 416 -17.64 -1.59 7.50
CA SER A 416 -18.35 -2.67 6.80
C SER A 416 -19.52 -3.29 7.58
N ASN A 417 -19.60 -3.09 8.89
CA ASN A 417 -20.64 -3.65 9.77
C ASN A 417 -21.83 -2.71 10.01
N LYS A 418 -21.92 -1.59 9.31
CA LYS A 418 -22.99 -0.59 9.51
C LYS A 418 -23.95 -0.56 8.34
N PRO A 419 -25.26 -0.28 8.60
CA PRO A 419 -26.23 -0.08 7.52
C PRO A 419 -25.92 1.20 6.75
N GLY A 420 -26.05 1.16 5.43
CA GLY A 420 -25.89 2.32 4.56
C GLY A 420 -26.95 3.42 4.82
N ASN A 421 -26.73 4.58 4.24
CA ASN A 421 -27.64 5.72 4.37
C ASN A 421 -28.91 5.54 3.52
N TYR A 422 -28.78 4.99 2.35
CA TYR A 422 -29.86 4.71 1.39
C TYR A 422 -30.23 3.22 1.41
N ILE A 423 -29.29 2.35 1.16
CA ILE A 423 -29.43 0.89 1.29
C ILE A 423 -29.27 0.52 2.77
N LYS A 424 -30.33 0.17 3.45
CA LYS A 424 -30.35 -0.09 4.90
C LYS A 424 -29.76 -1.45 5.29
N LYS A 425 -28.67 -1.86 4.62
CA LYS A 425 -27.90 -3.09 4.87
C LYS A 425 -26.43 -2.75 5.12
N SER A 426 -25.69 -3.65 5.75
CA SER A 426 -24.23 -3.57 5.76
C SER A 426 -23.68 -3.80 4.36
N ILE A 427 -22.53 -3.20 4.02
CA ILE A 427 -21.96 -3.30 2.69
C ILE A 427 -21.62 -4.77 2.35
N THR A 428 -21.29 -5.60 3.32
CA THR A 428 -21.03 -7.04 3.17
C THR A 428 -22.24 -7.84 2.69
N GLU A 429 -23.46 -7.33 2.93
CA GLU A 429 -24.72 -7.98 2.53
C GLU A 429 -25.27 -7.44 1.20
N CYS A 430 -24.59 -6.44 0.61
CA CYS A 430 -25.09 -5.76 -0.58
C CYS A 430 -24.62 -6.46 -1.87
N SER A 431 -25.56 -6.57 -2.81
CA SER A 431 -25.24 -6.87 -4.21
C SER A 431 -24.50 -5.71 -4.87
N GLY A 432 -23.91 -5.92 -6.04
CA GLY A 432 -23.26 -4.84 -6.79
C GLY A 432 -24.21 -3.69 -7.11
N SER A 433 -25.43 -3.98 -7.54
CA SER A 433 -26.44 -2.96 -7.80
C SER A 433 -26.77 -2.14 -6.52
N GLU A 434 -26.86 -2.78 -5.36
CA GLU A 434 -27.13 -2.08 -4.10
C GLU A 434 -25.97 -1.17 -3.68
N ILE A 435 -24.71 -1.59 -3.87
CA ILE A 435 -23.55 -0.72 -3.63
C ILE A 435 -23.54 0.46 -4.61
N ALA A 436 -23.84 0.23 -5.89
CA ALA A 436 -23.97 1.30 -6.86
C ALA A 436 -25.08 2.29 -6.49
N GLN A 437 -26.23 1.81 -5.99
CA GLN A 437 -27.32 2.67 -5.53
C GLN A 437 -26.91 3.57 -4.35
N GLU A 438 -26.19 3.03 -3.37
CA GLU A 438 -25.66 3.80 -2.25
C GLU A 438 -24.69 4.88 -2.73
N TRP A 439 -23.77 4.52 -3.64
CA TRP A 439 -22.83 5.47 -4.24
C TRP A 439 -23.55 6.56 -5.03
N LEU A 440 -24.49 6.21 -5.91
CA LEU A 440 -25.28 7.17 -6.71
C LEU A 440 -26.13 8.09 -5.83
N TYR A 441 -26.66 7.58 -4.72
CA TYR A 441 -27.36 8.41 -3.71
C TYR A 441 -26.43 9.51 -3.19
N HIS A 442 -25.21 9.16 -2.80
CA HIS A 442 -24.22 10.12 -2.32
C HIS A 442 -23.67 11.04 -3.41
N MET A 443 -23.73 10.64 -4.67
CA MET A 443 -23.40 11.50 -5.83
C MET A 443 -24.49 12.56 -6.14
N GLY A 444 -25.65 12.48 -5.48
CA GLY A 444 -26.75 13.42 -5.64
C GLY A 444 -27.69 13.11 -6.82
N VAL A 445 -27.69 11.86 -7.28
CA VAL A 445 -28.66 11.36 -8.26
C VAL A 445 -30.09 11.47 -7.70
N PRO A 446 -31.10 11.95 -8.46
CA PRO A 446 -32.50 11.94 -8.02
C PRO A 446 -32.92 10.55 -7.56
N VAL A 447 -33.64 10.48 -6.43
CA VAL A 447 -33.96 9.19 -5.78
C VAL A 447 -34.75 8.25 -6.66
N ASP A 448 -35.63 8.78 -7.49
CA ASP A 448 -36.44 8.04 -8.48
C ASP A 448 -35.65 7.47 -9.65
N GLN A 449 -34.41 7.91 -9.86
CA GLN A 449 -33.52 7.45 -10.94
C GLN A 449 -32.43 6.48 -10.46
N ILE A 450 -32.18 6.41 -9.13
CA ILE A 450 -31.05 5.67 -8.57
C ILE A 450 -31.09 4.18 -8.97
N ALA A 451 -32.23 3.53 -8.75
CA ALA A 451 -32.36 2.11 -9.02
C ALA A 451 -32.26 1.78 -10.52
N ASP A 452 -32.78 2.63 -11.39
CA ASP A 452 -32.68 2.47 -12.83
C ASP A 452 -31.24 2.59 -13.31
N LEU A 453 -30.53 3.65 -12.89
CA LEU A 453 -29.12 3.85 -13.26
C LEU A 453 -28.21 2.72 -12.73
N ALA A 454 -28.42 2.29 -11.48
CA ALA A 454 -27.61 1.21 -10.89
C ALA A 454 -27.81 -0.12 -11.64
N ASN A 455 -29.04 -0.43 -12.09
CA ASN A 455 -29.35 -1.70 -12.74
C ASN A 455 -29.06 -1.71 -14.24
N ASN A 456 -29.25 -0.59 -14.94
CA ASN A 456 -29.24 -0.53 -16.39
C ASN A 456 -28.04 0.22 -16.98
N SER A 457 -27.41 1.12 -16.21
CA SER A 457 -26.26 1.92 -16.64
C SER A 457 -24.97 1.57 -15.91
N CYS A 458 -24.99 0.63 -14.96
CA CYS A 458 -23.82 0.17 -14.21
C CYS A 458 -23.73 -1.35 -14.19
N ASN A 459 -22.51 -1.87 -14.25
CA ASN A 459 -22.18 -3.23 -13.85
C ASN A 459 -21.20 -3.15 -12.66
N THR A 460 -21.63 -3.60 -11.50
CA THR A 460 -20.87 -3.44 -10.26
C THR A 460 -20.53 -4.81 -9.66
N VAL A 461 -19.26 -5.02 -9.39
CA VAL A 461 -18.71 -6.26 -8.83
C VAL A 461 -18.25 -6.02 -7.39
N PRO A 462 -18.98 -6.47 -6.39
CA PRO A 462 -18.54 -6.46 -4.99
C PRO A 462 -17.33 -7.37 -4.79
N THR A 463 -16.41 -6.94 -3.96
CA THR A 463 -15.20 -7.69 -3.61
C THR A 463 -15.02 -7.66 -2.10
N TYR A 464 -15.03 -8.83 -1.47
CA TYR A 464 -14.79 -8.99 -0.04
C TYR A 464 -13.37 -9.49 0.20
N MET A 465 -12.64 -8.80 1.08
CA MET A 465 -11.22 -9.07 1.37
C MET A 465 -10.99 -9.10 2.89
N PRO A 466 -11.01 -10.28 3.52
CA PRO A 466 -10.96 -10.40 4.98
C PRO A 466 -9.64 -9.91 5.60
N TYR A 467 -8.54 -9.91 4.84
CA TYR A 467 -7.19 -9.60 5.35
C TYR A 467 -6.60 -8.30 4.80
N ILE A 468 -7.40 -7.46 4.12
CA ILE A 468 -6.86 -6.29 3.38
C ILE A 468 -6.16 -5.26 4.27
N THR A 469 -6.55 -5.13 5.54
CA THR A 469 -5.93 -4.22 6.52
C THR A 469 -5.16 -4.94 7.63
N SER A 470 -4.98 -6.26 7.54
CA SER A 470 -4.40 -7.09 8.60
C SER A 470 -2.98 -6.67 8.99
N TYR A 471 -2.20 -6.13 8.05
CA TYR A 471 -0.86 -5.59 8.32
C TYR A 471 -0.84 -4.38 9.27
N PHE A 472 -1.98 -3.74 9.50
CA PHE A 472 -2.14 -2.65 10.47
C PHE A 472 -2.56 -3.09 11.86
N MET A 473 -2.75 -4.37 12.11
CA MET A 473 -3.12 -4.86 13.44
C MET A 473 -2.06 -4.49 14.48
N ALA A 474 -2.53 -4.21 15.70
CA ALA A 474 -1.64 -3.89 16.82
C ALA A 474 -0.70 -5.07 17.10
N ARG A 475 0.59 -4.80 17.20
CA ARG A 475 1.65 -5.79 17.27
C ARG A 475 2.85 -5.30 18.08
N ALA A 476 3.75 -6.22 18.38
CA ALA A 476 5.03 -5.97 19.00
C ALA A 476 6.20 -6.33 18.04
N ASP A 477 7.41 -5.98 18.44
CA ASP A 477 8.63 -6.41 17.75
C ASP A 477 8.72 -7.95 17.76
N GLY A 478 9.18 -8.51 16.62
CA GLY A 478 9.26 -9.95 16.43
C GLY A 478 7.94 -10.62 16.01
N ASP A 479 6.80 -9.90 15.94
CA ASP A 479 5.57 -10.44 15.39
C ASP A 479 5.65 -10.64 13.87
N ARG A 480 6.45 -9.80 13.19
CA ARG A 480 6.89 -10.05 11.81
C ARG A 480 8.32 -10.58 11.81
N PRO A 481 8.65 -11.57 10.97
CA PRO A 481 10.05 -11.99 10.81
C PRO A 481 10.86 -10.84 10.20
N LEU A 482 12.14 -10.75 10.58
CA LEU A 482 13.08 -9.91 9.83
C LEU A 482 13.16 -10.38 8.38
N VAL A 483 13.47 -9.48 7.45
CA VAL A 483 13.67 -9.82 6.04
C VAL A 483 14.65 -11.00 5.90
N VAL A 484 15.78 -10.96 6.58
CA VAL A 484 16.65 -12.12 6.77
C VAL A 484 16.75 -12.37 8.28
N PRO A 485 16.11 -13.42 8.82
CA PRO A 485 16.21 -13.76 10.22
C PRO A 485 17.65 -13.94 10.64
N GLN A 486 17.97 -13.54 11.88
CA GLN A 486 19.33 -13.67 12.39
C GLN A 486 19.80 -15.14 12.34
N GLY A 487 20.94 -15.35 11.71
CA GLY A 487 21.50 -16.70 11.50
C GLY A 487 20.97 -17.44 10.28
N SER A 488 20.03 -16.90 9.55
CA SER A 488 19.52 -17.53 8.32
C SER A 488 20.60 -17.58 7.24
N ILE A 489 20.80 -18.77 6.67
CA ILE A 489 21.80 -19.02 5.65
C ILE A 489 21.22 -18.83 4.24
N ASN A 490 20.00 -19.35 4.02
CA ASN A 490 19.41 -19.41 2.69
C ASN A 490 17.92 -19.08 2.64
N LEU A 491 17.35 -18.57 3.74
CA LEU A 491 15.91 -18.25 3.85
C LEU A 491 15.71 -16.77 4.14
N ALA A 492 14.82 -16.12 3.40
CA ALA A 492 14.40 -14.74 3.61
C ALA A 492 12.88 -14.60 3.51
N PHE A 493 12.32 -13.62 4.22
CA PHE A 493 10.92 -13.21 4.17
C PHE A 493 10.80 -11.86 3.46
N ILE A 494 9.87 -11.74 2.53
CA ILE A 494 9.70 -10.54 1.71
C ILE A 494 8.23 -10.12 1.63
N GLY A 495 7.98 -8.85 1.37
CA GLY A 495 6.63 -8.29 1.25
C GLY A 495 6.10 -7.68 2.55
N ASN A 496 4.78 -7.50 2.64
CA ASN A 496 4.15 -6.69 3.69
C ASN A 496 4.25 -7.27 5.11
N PHE A 497 4.52 -8.54 5.26
CA PHE A 497 4.58 -9.21 6.57
C PHE A 497 6.00 -9.59 6.99
N SER A 498 7.01 -9.05 6.34
CA SER A 498 8.40 -9.04 6.82
C SER A 498 8.73 -7.69 7.45
N GLU A 499 9.72 -7.64 8.33
CA GLU A 499 10.11 -6.43 9.06
C GLU A 499 11.32 -5.78 8.43
N THR A 500 11.19 -4.50 8.02
CA THR A 500 12.31 -3.63 7.68
C THR A 500 12.17 -2.29 8.39
N GLU A 501 13.28 -1.63 8.67
CA GLU A 501 13.28 -0.39 9.44
C GLU A 501 12.85 0.83 8.60
N ARG A 502 12.15 1.75 9.24
CA ARG A 502 11.83 3.11 8.76
C ARG A 502 10.91 3.20 7.55
N ASP A 503 10.53 2.09 6.95
CA ASP A 503 9.56 2.10 5.85
C ASP A 503 8.19 1.59 6.34
N THR A 504 7.19 1.75 5.52
CA THR A 504 5.79 1.46 5.89
C THR A 504 5.20 0.41 4.98
N VAL A 505 4.54 -0.56 5.59
CA VAL A 505 3.78 -1.63 4.90
C VAL A 505 2.73 -1.04 3.95
N PHE A 506 2.17 -1.86 3.08
CA PHE A 506 1.15 -1.51 2.09
C PHE A 506 1.66 -0.68 0.89
N THR A 507 2.83 -0.12 0.94
CA THR A 507 3.41 0.58 -0.21
C THR A 507 4.05 -0.42 -1.19
N THR A 508 4.03 -0.10 -2.47
CA THR A 508 4.79 -0.87 -3.48
C THR A 508 6.29 -0.80 -3.19
N GLU A 509 6.76 0.33 -2.66
CA GLU A 509 8.15 0.51 -2.21
C GLU A 509 8.56 -0.52 -1.17
N TYR A 510 7.71 -0.76 -0.15
CA TYR A 510 8.03 -1.72 0.93
C TYR A 510 8.27 -3.13 0.37
N SER A 511 7.43 -3.57 -0.56
CA SER A 511 7.58 -4.87 -1.21
C SER A 511 8.89 -4.98 -1.99
N VAL A 512 9.26 -3.93 -2.73
CA VAL A 512 10.50 -3.92 -3.52
C VAL A 512 11.74 -3.77 -2.62
N ARG A 513 11.65 -2.94 -1.57
CA ARG A 513 12.73 -2.75 -0.59
C ARG A 513 13.07 -4.04 0.14
N THR A 514 12.07 -4.76 0.66
CA THR A 514 12.30 -6.04 1.35
C THR A 514 12.92 -7.08 0.42
N ALA A 515 12.54 -7.09 -0.86
CA ALA A 515 13.14 -7.96 -1.87
C ALA A 515 14.60 -7.60 -2.14
N MET A 516 14.92 -6.31 -2.30
CA MET A 516 16.30 -5.84 -2.51
C MET A 516 17.16 -6.16 -1.29
N GLU A 517 16.67 -5.91 -0.08
CA GLU A 517 17.35 -6.20 1.18
C GLU A 517 17.66 -7.71 1.33
N ALA A 518 16.67 -8.55 1.03
CA ALA A 518 16.82 -10.01 1.08
C ALA A 518 17.92 -10.51 0.13
N VAL A 519 17.85 -10.09 -1.13
CA VAL A 519 18.82 -10.51 -2.16
C VAL A 519 20.23 -10.02 -1.83
N TYR A 520 20.36 -8.74 -1.45
CA TYR A 520 21.67 -8.15 -1.17
C TYR A 520 22.30 -8.75 0.09
N THR A 521 21.50 -9.12 1.08
CA THR A 521 21.99 -9.77 2.30
C THR A 521 22.42 -11.20 2.03
N LEU A 522 21.57 -12.04 1.40
CA LEU A 522 21.86 -13.46 1.19
C LEU A 522 22.99 -13.70 0.19
N LEU A 523 23.16 -12.84 -0.79
CA LEU A 523 24.23 -12.92 -1.79
C LEU A 523 25.46 -12.06 -1.45
N ASN A 524 25.38 -11.25 -0.38
CA ASN A 524 26.42 -10.27 -0.06
C ASN A 524 26.76 -9.37 -1.27
N VAL A 525 25.72 -8.81 -1.91
CA VAL A 525 25.88 -7.92 -3.05
C VAL A 525 26.58 -6.64 -2.61
N ASP A 526 27.67 -6.29 -3.31
CA ASP A 526 28.46 -5.08 -3.02
C ASP A 526 27.75 -3.81 -3.54
N ARG A 527 26.50 -3.62 -3.10
CA ARG A 527 25.69 -2.45 -3.41
C ARG A 527 24.69 -2.22 -2.28
N GLY A 528 24.58 -1.00 -1.76
CA GLY A 528 23.66 -0.70 -0.66
C GLY A 528 22.20 -0.56 -1.11
N VAL A 529 21.29 -0.96 -0.25
CA VAL A 529 19.87 -0.61 -0.39
C VAL A 529 19.71 0.89 -0.13
N PRO A 530 19.02 1.65 -0.98
CA PRO A 530 18.76 3.07 -0.74
C PRO A 530 18.12 3.30 0.63
N GLU A 531 18.57 4.33 1.35
CA GLU A 531 17.89 4.70 2.60
C GLU A 531 16.47 5.17 2.31
N VAL A 532 15.56 4.92 3.27
CA VAL A 532 14.23 5.54 3.26
C VAL A 532 14.41 7.06 3.37
N PHE A 533 13.70 7.82 2.55
CA PHE A 533 13.80 9.27 2.54
C PHE A 533 13.60 9.85 3.95
N ALA A 534 14.65 10.46 4.47
CA ALA A 534 14.77 10.83 5.88
C ALA A 534 14.09 12.17 6.22
N SER A 535 12.94 12.48 5.63
CA SER A 535 12.23 13.76 5.79
C SER A 535 11.84 14.06 7.24
N ALA A 536 11.57 13.03 8.04
CA ALA A 536 11.28 13.17 9.47
C ALA A 536 12.48 13.67 10.31
N TYR A 537 13.67 13.70 9.73
CA TYR A 537 14.89 14.22 10.36
C TYR A 537 15.35 15.55 9.75
N ASP A 538 14.63 16.09 8.78
CA ASP A 538 14.87 17.42 8.22
C ASP A 538 14.05 18.47 8.99
N ILE A 539 14.73 19.33 9.71
CA ILE A 539 14.09 20.36 10.54
C ILE A 539 13.19 21.31 9.71
N ARG A 540 13.53 21.60 8.46
CA ARG A 540 12.72 22.45 7.57
C ARG A 540 11.38 21.78 7.28
N THR A 541 11.41 20.49 6.96
CA THR A 541 10.21 19.67 6.74
C THR A 541 9.35 19.61 7.98
N LEU A 542 9.95 19.36 9.16
CA LEU A 542 9.21 19.28 10.42
C LEU A 542 8.53 20.59 10.77
N LEU A 543 9.23 21.72 10.64
CA LEU A 543 8.66 23.04 10.93
C LEU A 543 7.53 23.39 9.96
N LYS A 544 7.72 23.17 8.66
CA LYS A 544 6.69 23.42 7.66
C LYS A 544 5.44 22.55 7.90
N SER A 545 5.64 21.25 8.15
CA SER A 545 4.54 20.32 8.44
C SER A 545 3.80 20.69 9.73
N THR A 546 4.53 21.16 10.76
CA THR A 546 3.92 21.65 12.00
C THR A 546 3.04 22.87 11.73
N GLY A 547 3.50 23.85 10.96
CA GLY A 547 2.69 25.02 10.58
C GLY A 547 1.41 24.64 9.85
N ARG A 548 1.48 23.62 8.98
CA ARG A 548 0.29 23.10 8.27
C ARG A 548 -0.68 22.36 9.19
N LEU A 549 -0.17 21.50 10.07
CA LEU A 549 -1.01 20.78 11.04
C LEU A 549 -1.74 21.73 12.00
N LEU A 550 -1.16 22.90 12.26
CA LEU A 550 -1.74 23.95 13.10
C LEU A 550 -2.71 24.88 12.35
N ASP A 551 -3.00 24.63 11.07
CA ASP A 551 -3.87 25.45 10.22
C ASP A 551 -3.47 26.94 10.19
N GLY A 552 -2.15 27.22 10.25
CA GLY A 552 -1.57 28.56 10.25
C GLY A 552 -1.59 29.28 11.61
N LYS A 553 -1.96 28.62 12.71
CA LYS A 553 -1.77 29.17 14.06
C LYS A 553 -0.28 29.34 14.34
N LYS A 554 0.08 30.44 14.96
CA LYS A 554 1.46 30.68 15.39
C LYS A 554 1.80 29.86 16.65
N LEU A 555 3.07 29.54 16.84
CA LEU A 555 3.53 28.82 18.05
C LEU A 555 3.14 29.56 19.35
N GLN A 556 3.14 30.88 19.32
CA GLN A 556 2.73 31.71 20.47
C GLN A 556 1.25 31.60 20.83
N ASP A 557 0.40 31.18 19.89
CA ASP A 557 -1.06 31.08 20.05
C ASP A 557 -1.47 29.70 20.59
N ILE A 558 -0.51 28.77 20.71
CA ILE A 558 -0.77 27.42 21.19
C ILE A 558 -0.64 27.38 22.71
N PRO A 559 -1.66 26.95 23.46
CA PRO A 559 -1.56 26.74 24.90
C PRO A 559 -0.72 25.50 25.22
N ALA A 560 0.60 25.61 25.09
CA ALA A 560 1.49 24.48 25.30
C ALA A 560 2.18 24.53 26.67
N PRO A 561 2.19 23.44 27.46
CA PRO A 561 2.49 23.52 28.88
C PRO A 561 3.94 23.79 29.24
N TRP A 562 4.95 23.45 28.46
CA TRP A 562 6.31 23.69 28.92
C TRP A 562 7.41 23.83 27.83
N LEU A 563 7.35 23.07 26.76
CA LEU A 563 8.40 23.12 25.73
C LEU A 563 8.35 24.45 24.96
N VAL A 564 7.14 24.95 24.73
CA VAL A 564 6.90 26.21 24.03
C VAL A 564 7.18 27.40 24.94
N LYS A 565 6.79 27.36 26.21
CA LYS A 565 7.16 28.42 27.18
C LYS A 565 8.67 28.51 27.42
N LEU A 566 9.40 27.44 27.26
CA LEU A 566 10.84 27.39 27.35
C LEU A 566 11.50 27.99 26.09
N LEU A 567 10.92 27.70 24.90
CA LEU A 567 11.33 28.28 23.63
C LEU A 567 10.93 29.79 23.53
N GLU A 568 9.72 30.16 23.99
CA GLU A 568 9.21 31.53 23.89
C GLU A 568 9.99 32.55 24.73
N LYS A 569 10.33 32.30 25.97
CA LYS A 569 10.91 33.30 26.84
C LYS A 569 12.43 33.35 26.88
N ARG A 570 13.10 32.25 26.61
CA ARG A 570 14.57 32.15 26.63
C ARG A 570 15.19 31.80 25.27
N GLY A 571 14.45 31.14 24.42
CA GLY A 571 14.91 30.59 23.14
C GLY A 571 14.83 31.60 22.00
N LEU A 572 13.73 32.32 21.82
CA LEU A 572 13.59 33.30 20.73
C LEU A 572 14.56 34.46 20.85
N LYS A 573 14.81 34.96 22.06
CA LYS A 573 15.86 35.98 22.29
C LYS A 573 17.28 35.46 22.04
N LYS A 574 17.53 34.17 22.24
CA LYS A 574 18.82 33.52 21.93
C LYS A 574 18.91 33.05 20.48
N ALA A 575 17.78 32.95 19.79
CA ALA A 575 17.71 32.56 18.39
C ALA A 575 17.84 33.75 17.44
N GLU A 576 17.84 34.99 17.97
CA GLU A 576 18.04 36.22 17.17
C GLU A 576 19.37 36.15 16.43
N GLY A 577 19.34 36.26 15.11
CA GLY A 577 20.52 36.09 14.25
C GLY A 577 20.96 34.63 14.01
N THR A 578 20.14 33.65 14.37
CA THR A 578 20.42 32.22 14.09
C THR A 578 19.55 31.67 12.96
N MET A 579 20.03 30.64 12.30
CA MET A 579 19.30 29.90 11.27
C MET A 579 17.94 29.36 11.78
N ILE A 580 17.83 29.08 13.08
CA ILE A 580 16.57 28.60 13.67
C ILE A 580 15.46 29.64 13.56
N LEU A 581 15.78 30.93 13.83
CA LEU A 581 14.81 32.01 13.70
C LEU A 581 14.37 32.22 12.24
N GLU A 582 15.29 32.07 11.29
CA GLU A 582 15.01 32.17 9.87
C GLU A 582 14.06 31.04 9.45
N LEU A 583 14.36 29.79 9.83
CA LEU A 583 13.53 28.63 9.53
C LEU A 583 12.12 28.73 10.13
N LEU A 584 11.97 29.24 11.35
CA LEU A 584 10.67 29.47 11.98
C LEU A 584 9.85 30.53 11.23
N LYS A 585 10.49 31.58 10.71
CA LYS A 585 9.84 32.59 9.86
C LYS A 585 9.44 32.03 8.50
N GLU A 586 10.34 31.29 7.84
CA GLU A 586 10.04 30.62 6.56
C GLU A 586 8.88 29.64 6.67
N ALA A 587 8.75 28.96 7.80
CA ALA A 587 7.65 28.03 8.10
C ALA A 587 6.36 28.73 8.56
N ASP A 588 6.33 30.06 8.63
CA ASP A 588 5.21 30.88 9.12
C ASP A 588 4.73 30.48 10.53
N LEU A 589 5.67 30.10 11.40
CA LEU A 589 5.39 29.66 12.78
C LEU A 589 5.52 30.82 13.80
N ILE A 590 6.18 31.89 13.42
CA ILE A 590 6.37 33.09 14.24
C ILE A 590 6.13 34.37 13.44
#